data_7de5c1651aa9de6f2e8d82d0e54b4919
#
_entry.id   7de5c1651aa9de6f2e8d82d0e54b4919
#
_cell.length_a   1.000
_cell.length_b   1.000
_cell.length_c   1.000
_cell.angle_alpha   90.00
_cell.angle_beta   90.00
_cell.angle_gamma   90.00
#
_symmetry.space_group_name_H-M   'P 1'
#
loop_
_entity.id
_entity.type
_entity.pdbx_description
1 polymer ?
#
loop_
_entity_poly.entity_id
_entity_poly.type
_entity_poly.pdbx_seq_one_letter_code
_entity_poly.pdbx_strand_id
1 'polypeptide(L)'
;DCPSSGPYGPFPYVLHHGAVSGVTGSAHEWVISEQASVLIDCGLFQGRDKGPGGAGAGNLAIDFDVSRIQALVLTHVHIDHVGRLPWLFAAGFSGPIYCSGPSARLLPIVLEDAFRLGVSRAPARVEQFLKLLEERLVPLPYDHWHDLDLQGGVKAEVRLQRAGHILGSAFVECRRQGSHITVFSGDLGAADAPILPPPSSPEEADVLVIESTYGDRLHEGREARQARLEAMLVRALKDRGTVLIPAFSIGRTQELLYELEDILHRNRQSAMHDFLDWSALPIVLDSPLASRFT
;
A
#
# COMPACT_ATOMS: atom_id res chain seq x y z
N ASP A 1 -32.08 -11.50 17.70
CA ASP A 1 -30.96 -10.93 18.48
C ASP A 1 -29.68 -11.59 18.00
N CYS A 2 -28.86 -10.81 17.35
CA CYS A 2 -27.53 -11.26 16.94
C CYS A 2 -26.65 -11.37 18.21
N PRO A 3 -25.84 -12.44 18.40
CA PRO A 3 -24.99 -12.53 19.56
C PRO A 3 -24.09 -11.28 19.67
N SER A 4 -23.96 -10.74 20.86
CA SER A 4 -23.18 -9.54 21.13
C SER A 4 -21.68 -9.83 21.22
N SER A 5 -21.26 -11.10 21.20
CA SER A 5 -19.87 -11.53 21.32
C SER A 5 -19.58 -12.77 20.49
N GLY A 6 -18.37 -12.84 19.97
CA GLY A 6 -17.80 -13.99 19.27
C GLY A 6 -16.81 -14.77 20.14
N PRO A 7 -16.08 -15.75 19.56
CA PRO A 7 -15.16 -16.61 20.29
C PRO A 7 -13.96 -15.87 20.90
N TYR A 8 -13.68 -14.65 20.44
CA TYR A 8 -12.56 -13.82 20.90
C TYR A 8 -12.98 -12.59 21.70
N GLY A 9 -14.28 -12.45 22.02
CA GLY A 9 -14.82 -11.32 22.80
C GLY A 9 -15.99 -10.62 22.12
N PRO A 10 -16.39 -9.45 22.62
CA PRO A 10 -17.50 -8.68 22.04
C PRO A 10 -17.14 -8.16 20.63
N PHE A 11 -18.15 -8.06 19.77
CA PHE A 11 -17.98 -7.46 18.45
C PHE A 11 -17.96 -5.92 18.53
N PRO A 12 -17.18 -5.22 17.67
CA PRO A 12 -16.23 -5.78 16.71
C PRO A 12 -14.89 -6.16 17.36
N TYR A 13 -14.15 -7.06 16.72
CA TYR A 13 -12.75 -7.38 17.06
C TYR A 13 -11.92 -7.58 15.80
N VAL A 14 -10.58 -7.62 15.92
CA VAL A 14 -9.66 -7.77 14.81
C VAL A 14 -8.95 -9.11 14.90
N LEU A 15 -8.89 -9.82 13.76
CA LEU A 15 -7.99 -10.96 13.55
C LEU A 15 -6.87 -10.55 12.60
N HIS A 16 -5.66 -10.94 12.92
CA HIS A 16 -4.49 -10.65 12.09
C HIS A 16 -4.06 -11.91 11.34
N HIS A 17 -4.08 -11.85 10.00
CA HIS A 17 -3.67 -12.94 9.10
C HIS A 17 -2.28 -12.71 8.49
N GLY A 18 -1.62 -11.61 8.86
CA GLY A 18 -0.27 -11.26 8.43
C GLY A 18 0.25 -10.00 9.06
N ALA A 19 1.50 -9.65 8.81
CA ALA A 19 2.20 -8.46 9.32
C ALA A 19 2.20 -8.32 10.86
N VAL A 20 2.23 -9.44 11.60
CA VAL A 20 2.22 -9.45 13.08
C VAL A 20 3.64 -9.56 13.65
N SER A 21 4.44 -10.44 13.08
CA SER A 21 5.82 -10.68 13.49
C SER A 21 6.85 -10.23 12.45
N GLY A 22 6.40 -9.49 11.45
CA GLY A 22 7.17 -8.94 10.34
C GLY A 22 6.45 -7.73 9.76
N VAL A 23 6.97 -7.19 8.65
CA VAL A 23 6.47 -5.96 8.03
C VAL A 23 5.68 -6.19 6.75
N THR A 24 5.66 -7.40 6.20
CA THR A 24 5.01 -7.72 4.93
C THR A 24 3.85 -8.69 5.09
N GLY A 25 3.01 -8.82 4.06
CA GLY A 25 1.86 -9.70 4.09
C GLY A 25 0.68 -9.13 4.87
N SER A 26 0.50 -7.80 4.88
CA SER A 26 -0.59 -7.12 5.58
C SER A 26 -1.94 -7.72 5.22
N ALA A 27 -2.64 -8.22 6.24
CA ALA A 27 -3.99 -8.75 6.12
C ALA A 27 -4.65 -8.78 7.50
N HIS A 28 -5.66 -7.93 7.71
CA HIS A 28 -6.34 -7.78 8.97
C HIS A 28 -7.85 -7.89 8.76
N GLU A 29 -8.49 -8.76 9.50
CA GLU A 29 -9.93 -8.99 9.40
C GLU A 29 -10.67 -8.27 10.54
N TRP A 30 -11.47 -7.28 10.21
CA TRP A 30 -12.36 -6.61 11.12
C TRP A 30 -13.67 -7.38 11.20
N VAL A 31 -13.84 -8.12 12.28
CA VAL A 31 -14.98 -9.02 12.50
C VAL A 31 -16.11 -8.25 13.19
N ILE A 32 -17.24 -8.13 12.50
CA ILE A 32 -18.36 -7.29 12.91
C ILE A 32 -19.47 -8.12 13.54
N SER A 33 -19.62 -9.37 13.09
CA SER A 33 -20.55 -10.35 13.61
C SER A 33 -20.04 -11.77 13.28
N GLU A 34 -20.77 -12.81 13.70
CA GLU A 34 -20.43 -14.20 13.32
C GLU A 34 -20.46 -14.44 11.81
N GLN A 35 -21.27 -13.66 11.08
CA GLN A 35 -21.55 -13.86 9.66
C GLN A 35 -20.94 -12.79 8.75
N ALA A 36 -20.39 -11.72 9.32
CA ALA A 36 -19.89 -10.59 8.55
C ALA A 36 -18.56 -10.07 9.09
N SER A 37 -17.61 -9.95 8.18
CA SER A 37 -16.35 -9.27 8.41
C SER A 37 -15.89 -8.52 7.17
N VAL A 38 -14.94 -7.62 7.36
CA VAL A 38 -14.25 -6.85 6.32
C VAL A 38 -12.78 -7.13 6.42
N LEU A 39 -12.16 -7.50 5.31
CA LEU A 39 -10.71 -7.66 5.24
C LEU A 39 -10.07 -6.31 4.91
N ILE A 40 -9.01 -5.96 5.63
CA ILE A 40 -8.18 -4.79 5.36
C ILE A 40 -6.85 -5.30 4.83
N ASP A 41 -6.56 -4.99 3.58
CA ASP A 41 -5.44 -5.50 2.79
C ASP A 41 -5.41 -7.03 2.63
N CYS A 42 -4.63 -7.50 1.65
CA CYS A 42 -4.33 -8.91 1.43
C CYS A 42 -2.96 -9.04 0.73
N GLY A 43 -1.92 -8.80 1.50
CA GLY A 43 -0.57 -8.59 1.01
C GLY A 43 0.25 -9.85 0.83
N LEU A 44 1.28 -9.75 0.00
CA LEU A 44 2.28 -10.78 -0.23
C LEU A 44 3.33 -10.75 0.87
N PHE A 45 3.71 -11.92 1.38
CA PHE A 45 4.88 -12.04 2.26
C PHE A 45 6.16 -11.92 1.44
N GLN A 46 7.10 -11.12 1.89
CA GLN A 46 8.35 -10.83 1.19
C GLN A 46 9.58 -11.00 2.09
N GLY A 47 10.73 -11.21 1.47
CA GLY A 47 12.02 -11.27 2.16
C GLY A 47 12.10 -12.39 3.20
N ARG A 48 12.28 -12.01 4.46
CA ARG A 48 12.39 -12.95 5.60
C ARG A 48 11.07 -13.22 6.29
N ASP A 49 10.03 -12.47 5.93
CA ASP A 49 8.72 -12.63 6.54
C ASP A 49 8.07 -13.93 6.07
N LYS A 50 7.37 -14.54 6.99
CA LYS A 50 6.78 -15.86 6.79
C LYS A 50 5.27 -15.75 6.92
N GLY A 51 4.57 -16.35 5.98
CA GLY A 51 3.15 -16.62 6.17
C GLY A 51 2.92 -17.66 7.29
N PRO A 52 1.68 -17.81 7.75
CA PRO A 52 1.31 -18.75 8.82
C PRO A 52 1.75 -20.19 8.58
N GLY A 53 1.93 -20.61 7.32
CA GLY A 53 2.43 -21.94 6.92
C GLY A 53 3.97 -22.09 6.88
N GLY A 54 4.75 -21.07 7.26
CA GLY A 54 6.21 -21.12 7.28
C GLY A 54 6.93 -20.34 6.17
N ALA A 55 8.27 -20.48 6.11
CA ALA A 55 9.10 -19.76 5.15
C ALA A 55 9.04 -20.39 3.77
N GLY A 56 8.71 -19.62 2.77
CA GLY A 56 8.88 -19.99 1.37
C GLY A 56 8.00 -19.19 0.43
N ALA A 57 8.51 -18.97 -0.78
CA ALA A 57 7.77 -18.37 -1.88
C ALA A 57 6.50 -19.16 -2.29
N GLY A 58 6.26 -20.32 -1.68
CA GLY A 58 5.10 -21.16 -1.92
C GLY A 58 3.88 -20.85 -1.05
N ASN A 59 4.01 -20.01 -0.03
CA ASN A 59 2.89 -19.73 0.88
C ASN A 59 2.08 -18.51 0.45
N LEU A 60 1.55 -18.57 -0.76
CA LEU A 60 0.68 -17.57 -1.35
C LEU A 60 -0.79 -17.85 -1.06
N ALA A 61 -1.13 -19.10 -0.72
CA ALA A 61 -2.49 -19.53 -0.46
C ALA A 61 -3.11 -18.76 0.72
N ILE A 62 -4.41 -18.58 0.64
CA ILE A 62 -5.19 -18.07 1.76
C ILE A 62 -5.49 -19.23 2.68
N ASP A 63 -5.00 -19.16 3.91
CA ASP A 63 -5.08 -20.20 4.94
C ASP A 63 -6.06 -19.86 6.08
N PHE A 64 -6.85 -18.84 5.87
CA PHE A 64 -7.95 -18.45 6.77
C PHE A 64 -9.30 -18.57 6.06
N ASP A 65 -10.37 -18.69 6.86
CA ASP A 65 -11.74 -18.79 6.34
C ASP A 65 -12.19 -17.45 5.74
N VAL A 66 -12.55 -17.48 4.46
CA VAL A 66 -13.05 -16.31 3.71
C VAL A 66 -14.58 -16.24 3.69
N SER A 67 -15.28 -17.23 4.23
CA SER A 67 -16.74 -17.37 4.07
C SER A 67 -17.55 -16.21 4.62
N ARG A 68 -17.07 -15.56 5.68
CA ARG A 68 -17.72 -14.39 6.28
C ARG A 68 -17.15 -13.05 5.81
N ILE A 69 -16.08 -13.05 5.01
CA ILE A 69 -15.46 -11.82 4.49
C ILE A 69 -16.33 -11.30 3.35
N GLN A 70 -17.04 -10.23 3.60
CA GLN A 70 -18.02 -9.68 2.65
C GLN A 70 -17.50 -8.51 1.84
N ALA A 71 -16.42 -7.88 2.28
CA ALA A 71 -15.76 -6.78 1.59
C ALA A 71 -14.26 -6.78 1.86
N LEU A 72 -13.51 -6.19 0.95
CA LEU A 72 -12.09 -5.89 1.09
C LEU A 72 -11.92 -4.37 1.02
N VAL A 73 -11.13 -3.79 1.92
CA VAL A 73 -10.71 -2.38 1.87
C VAL A 73 -9.20 -2.35 1.73
N LEU A 74 -8.69 -1.62 0.75
CA LEU A 74 -7.26 -1.49 0.52
C LEU A 74 -6.75 -0.15 1.04
N THR A 75 -5.69 -0.20 1.84
CA THR A 75 -4.99 0.99 2.31
C THR A 75 -4.19 1.63 1.19
N HIS A 76 -3.44 0.84 0.43
CA HIS A 76 -2.67 1.29 -0.73
C HIS A 76 -2.25 0.09 -1.60
N VAL A 77 -1.52 0.36 -2.71
CA VAL A 77 -1.29 -0.64 -3.75
C VAL A 77 0.10 -1.28 -3.74
N HIS A 78 0.89 -1.15 -2.68
CA HIS A 78 2.12 -1.92 -2.57
C HIS A 78 1.83 -3.41 -2.50
N ILE A 79 2.76 -4.21 -3.00
CA ILE A 79 2.54 -5.65 -3.21
C ILE A 79 2.37 -6.43 -1.90
N ASP A 80 2.96 -5.97 -0.82
CA ASP A 80 2.79 -6.51 0.53
C ASP A 80 1.46 -6.12 1.20
N HIS A 81 0.61 -5.34 0.50
CA HIS A 81 -0.78 -5.01 0.86
C HIS A 81 -1.82 -5.57 -0.11
N VAL A 82 -1.45 -5.88 -1.36
CA VAL A 82 -2.41 -6.34 -2.38
C VAL A 82 -2.02 -7.63 -3.09
N GLY A 83 -0.81 -8.11 -2.88
CA GLY A 83 -0.22 -9.15 -3.75
C GLY A 83 -0.88 -10.52 -3.69
N ARG A 84 -1.68 -10.83 -2.66
CA ARG A 84 -2.42 -12.10 -2.58
C ARG A 84 -3.86 -12.02 -3.10
N LEU A 85 -4.29 -10.93 -3.74
CA LEU A 85 -5.63 -10.82 -4.31
C LEU A 85 -5.96 -11.96 -5.30
N PRO A 86 -5.07 -12.41 -6.18
CA PRO A 86 -5.36 -13.56 -7.05
C PRO A 86 -5.72 -14.83 -6.27
N TRP A 87 -5.04 -15.09 -5.15
CA TRP A 87 -5.31 -16.25 -4.28
C TRP A 87 -6.53 -16.04 -3.40
N LEU A 88 -6.84 -14.80 -3.01
CA LEU A 88 -8.07 -14.46 -2.31
C LEU A 88 -9.31 -14.73 -3.18
N PHE A 89 -9.25 -14.38 -4.47
CA PHE A 89 -10.30 -14.74 -5.44
C PHE A 89 -10.42 -16.25 -5.64
N ALA A 90 -9.28 -16.95 -5.75
CA ALA A 90 -9.27 -18.40 -5.86
C ALA A 90 -9.82 -19.11 -4.60
N ALA A 91 -9.69 -18.51 -3.43
CA ALA A 91 -10.28 -18.99 -2.17
C ALA A 91 -11.80 -18.73 -2.06
N GLY A 92 -12.40 -18.03 -3.04
CA GLY A 92 -13.85 -17.83 -3.11
C GLY A 92 -14.35 -16.45 -2.70
N PHE A 93 -13.45 -15.50 -2.37
CA PHE A 93 -13.87 -14.12 -2.11
C PHE A 93 -14.52 -13.51 -3.37
N SER A 94 -15.71 -12.96 -3.19
CA SER A 94 -16.50 -12.38 -4.28
C SER A 94 -17.07 -10.99 -4.00
N GLY A 95 -16.74 -10.41 -2.83
CA GLY A 95 -17.21 -9.10 -2.40
C GLY A 95 -16.59 -7.93 -3.16
N PRO A 96 -17.07 -6.71 -2.90
CA PRO A 96 -16.50 -5.48 -3.42
C PRO A 96 -15.12 -5.19 -2.81
N ILE A 97 -14.31 -4.43 -3.57
CA ILE A 97 -12.99 -3.97 -3.17
C ILE A 97 -13.02 -2.44 -3.11
N TYR A 98 -13.02 -1.92 -1.91
CA TYR A 98 -13.02 -0.49 -1.66
C TYR A 98 -11.58 0.04 -1.57
N CYS A 99 -11.31 1.14 -2.23
CA CYS A 99 -10.02 1.83 -2.15
C CYS A 99 -10.18 3.29 -2.60
N SER A 100 -9.14 4.11 -2.44
CA SER A 100 -9.17 5.47 -2.96
C SER A 100 -9.23 5.53 -4.49
N GLY A 101 -9.73 6.63 -5.04
CA GLY A 101 -9.79 6.81 -6.50
C GLY A 101 -8.45 6.62 -7.21
N PRO A 102 -7.32 7.20 -6.73
CA PRO A 102 -6.01 6.92 -7.32
C PRO A 102 -5.60 5.46 -7.19
N SER A 103 -5.81 4.81 -6.02
CA SER A 103 -5.51 3.38 -5.84
C SER A 103 -6.30 2.50 -6.81
N ALA A 104 -7.56 2.81 -7.09
CA ALA A 104 -8.37 2.07 -8.06
C ALA A 104 -7.79 2.12 -9.50
N ARG A 105 -7.11 3.21 -9.86
CA ARG A 105 -6.42 3.33 -11.15
C ARG A 105 -5.08 2.62 -11.19
N LEU A 106 -4.36 2.59 -10.09
CA LEU A 106 -3.03 2.00 -9.98
C LEU A 106 -3.07 0.48 -9.79
N LEU A 107 -4.07 -0.02 -9.08
CA LEU A 107 -4.17 -1.42 -8.68
C LEU A 107 -4.14 -2.41 -9.86
N PRO A 108 -4.88 -2.21 -10.97
CA PRO A 108 -4.79 -3.10 -12.12
C PRO A 108 -3.38 -3.17 -12.71
N ILE A 109 -2.65 -2.06 -12.72
CA ILE A 109 -1.28 -1.97 -13.25
C ILE A 109 -0.32 -2.81 -12.38
N VAL A 110 -0.40 -2.64 -11.06
CA VAL A 110 0.43 -3.37 -10.09
C VAL A 110 0.14 -4.86 -10.15
N LEU A 111 -1.15 -5.22 -10.15
CA LEU A 111 -1.56 -6.62 -10.10
C LEU A 111 -1.38 -7.34 -11.45
N GLU A 112 -1.43 -6.63 -12.58
CA GLU A 112 -1.07 -7.21 -13.88
C GLU A 112 0.38 -7.71 -13.86
N ASP A 113 1.30 -6.87 -13.40
CA ASP A 113 2.72 -7.21 -13.31
C ASP A 113 2.94 -8.39 -12.34
N ALA A 114 2.38 -8.29 -11.14
CA ALA A 114 2.47 -9.35 -10.13
C ALA A 114 1.87 -10.68 -10.62
N PHE A 115 0.73 -10.65 -11.31
CA PHE A 115 0.07 -11.83 -11.86
C PHE A 115 0.90 -12.49 -12.96
N ARG A 116 1.50 -11.69 -13.86
CA ARG A 116 2.42 -12.18 -14.90
C ARG A 116 3.66 -12.83 -14.34
N LEU A 117 4.19 -12.31 -13.23
CA LEU A 117 5.39 -12.82 -12.59
C LEU A 117 5.11 -14.04 -11.70
N GLY A 118 4.02 -14.05 -10.97
CA GLY A 118 3.75 -15.02 -9.90
C GLY A 118 2.69 -16.10 -10.25
N VAL A 119 1.80 -15.86 -11.22
CA VAL A 119 0.66 -16.75 -11.50
C VAL A 119 0.69 -17.27 -12.93
N SER A 120 0.59 -16.39 -13.92
CA SER A 120 0.51 -16.81 -15.33
C SER A 120 0.86 -15.68 -16.29
N ARG A 121 1.68 -15.99 -17.30
CA ARG A 121 1.99 -15.09 -18.41
C ARG A 121 1.00 -15.21 -19.59
N ALA A 122 0.06 -16.16 -19.54
CA ALA A 122 -0.92 -16.38 -20.61
C ALA A 122 -1.86 -15.16 -20.71
N PRO A 123 -1.94 -14.46 -21.86
CA PRO A 123 -2.71 -13.22 -22.00
C PRO A 123 -4.16 -13.36 -21.57
N ALA A 124 -4.83 -14.45 -21.98
CA ALA A 124 -6.24 -14.70 -21.65
C ALA A 124 -6.49 -14.83 -20.13
N ARG A 125 -5.54 -15.42 -19.37
CA ARG A 125 -5.66 -15.52 -17.90
C ARG A 125 -5.45 -14.17 -17.23
N VAL A 126 -4.50 -13.39 -17.72
CA VAL A 126 -4.24 -12.02 -17.23
C VAL A 126 -5.47 -11.16 -17.45
N GLU A 127 -6.03 -11.17 -18.68
CA GLU A 127 -7.22 -10.40 -19.02
C GLU A 127 -8.43 -10.80 -18.18
N GLN A 128 -8.66 -12.10 -18.00
CA GLN A 128 -9.75 -12.61 -17.15
C GLN A 128 -9.60 -12.15 -15.70
N PHE A 129 -8.38 -12.19 -15.15
CA PHE A 129 -8.11 -11.71 -13.80
C PHE A 129 -8.35 -10.21 -13.65
N LEU A 130 -7.84 -9.41 -14.59
CA LEU A 130 -8.02 -7.96 -14.57
C LEU A 130 -9.49 -7.56 -14.71
N LYS A 131 -10.23 -8.20 -15.59
CA LYS A 131 -11.67 -7.98 -15.72
C LYS A 131 -12.41 -8.27 -14.41
N LEU A 132 -12.11 -9.42 -13.78
CA LEU A 132 -12.69 -9.79 -12.50
C LEU A 132 -12.35 -8.79 -11.37
N LEU A 133 -11.13 -8.26 -11.38
CA LEU A 133 -10.69 -7.22 -10.46
C LEU A 133 -11.47 -5.92 -10.68
N GLU A 134 -11.52 -5.43 -11.92
CA GLU A 134 -12.19 -4.18 -12.28
C GLU A 134 -13.69 -4.19 -11.96
N GLU A 135 -14.37 -5.32 -12.17
CA GLU A 135 -15.78 -5.49 -11.85
C GLU A 135 -16.09 -5.36 -10.34
N ARG A 136 -15.10 -5.54 -9.48
CA ARG A 136 -15.24 -5.47 -8.00
C ARG A 136 -14.74 -4.17 -7.41
N LEU A 137 -14.00 -3.36 -8.15
CA LEU A 137 -13.42 -2.12 -7.66
C LEU A 137 -14.49 -1.05 -7.40
N VAL A 138 -14.50 -0.52 -6.19
CA VAL A 138 -15.37 0.58 -5.77
C VAL A 138 -14.49 1.71 -5.24
N PRO A 139 -14.19 2.70 -6.08
CA PRO A 139 -13.41 3.86 -5.65
C PRO A 139 -14.20 4.74 -4.68
N LEU A 140 -13.61 5.06 -3.53
CA LEU A 140 -14.19 5.94 -2.53
C LEU A 140 -13.46 7.29 -2.49
N PRO A 141 -14.17 8.40 -2.26
CA PRO A 141 -13.55 9.67 -1.92
C PRO A 141 -12.93 9.61 -0.52
N TYR A 142 -11.90 10.43 -0.29
CA TYR A 142 -11.40 10.67 1.07
C TYR A 142 -12.40 11.47 1.89
N ASP A 143 -12.28 11.37 3.21
CA ASP A 143 -12.98 12.17 4.22
C ASP A 143 -14.51 11.96 4.29
N HIS A 144 -15.03 10.90 3.65
CA HIS A 144 -16.45 10.60 3.65
C HIS A 144 -16.72 9.19 4.18
N TRP A 145 -17.66 9.08 5.10
CA TRP A 145 -18.18 7.80 5.54
C TRP A 145 -19.00 7.14 4.44
N HIS A 146 -18.75 5.87 4.21
CA HIS A 146 -19.42 5.05 3.21
C HIS A 146 -20.03 3.82 3.89
N ASP A 147 -21.36 3.66 3.72
CA ASP A 147 -22.08 2.49 4.21
C ASP A 147 -21.62 1.24 3.44
N LEU A 148 -21.29 0.19 4.18
CA LEU A 148 -20.98 -1.11 3.63
C LEU A 148 -22.29 -1.91 3.47
N ASP A 149 -22.50 -2.44 2.26
CA ASP A 149 -23.62 -3.35 1.98
C ASP A 149 -23.27 -4.76 2.47
N LEU A 150 -23.51 -5.01 3.76
CA LEU A 150 -23.21 -6.28 4.42
C LEU A 150 -24.48 -7.08 4.65
N GLN A 151 -24.41 -8.39 4.36
CA GLN A 151 -25.49 -9.32 4.64
C GLN A 151 -25.64 -9.54 6.17
N GLY A 152 -26.81 -10.04 6.57
CA GLY A 152 -27.07 -10.33 7.99
C GLY A 152 -27.56 -9.13 8.82
N GLY A 153 -27.94 -8.02 8.17
CA GLY A 153 -28.53 -6.85 8.86
C GLY A 153 -27.54 -6.05 9.72
N VAL A 154 -26.24 -6.30 9.55
CA VAL A 154 -25.18 -5.57 10.23
C VAL A 154 -24.91 -4.27 9.48
N LYS A 155 -24.96 -3.15 10.20
CA LYS A 155 -24.59 -1.84 9.64
C LYS A 155 -23.17 -1.47 10.03
N ALA A 156 -22.37 -1.21 9.06
CA ALA A 156 -21.00 -0.76 9.21
C ALA A 156 -20.63 0.24 8.12
N GLU A 157 -19.71 1.12 8.43
CA GLU A 157 -19.24 2.17 7.56
C GLU A 157 -17.71 2.17 7.53
N VAL A 158 -17.14 2.62 6.42
CA VAL A 158 -15.71 2.91 6.31
C VAL A 158 -15.47 4.33 5.82
N ARG A 159 -14.37 4.92 6.26
CA ARG A 159 -13.87 6.20 5.78
C ARG A 159 -12.40 6.07 5.46
N LEU A 160 -11.99 6.59 4.30
CA LEU A 160 -10.60 6.64 3.90
C LEU A 160 -10.04 8.03 4.20
N GLN A 161 -8.90 8.06 4.87
CA GLN A 161 -8.17 9.28 5.19
C GLN A 161 -6.76 9.21 4.59
N ARG A 162 -6.16 10.38 4.27
CA ARG A 162 -4.85 10.42 3.63
C ARG A 162 -3.75 9.87 4.53
N ALA A 163 -3.03 8.87 4.06
CA ALA A 163 -1.88 8.28 4.75
C ALA A 163 -0.53 8.88 4.32
N GLY A 164 -0.47 9.60 3.19
CA GLY A 164 0.73 10.30 2.73
C GLY A 164 1.91 9.43 2.30
N HIS A 165 1.73 8.10 2.17
CA HIS A 165 2.78 7.14 1.90
C HIS A 165 3.12 7.03 0.41
N ILE A 166 2.11 6.75 -0.43
CA ILE A 166 2.18 6.79 -1.90
C ILE A 166 0.91 7.43 -2.46
N LEU A 167 0.89 7.71 -3.75
CA LEU A 167 -0.32 8.20 -4.42
C LEU A 167 -1.49 7.24 -4.19
N GLY A 168 -2.56 7.74 -3.61
CA GLY A 168 -3.74 6.96 -3.31
C GLY A 168 -3.73 6.27 -1.94
N SER A 169 -2.63 6.31 -1.18
CA SER A 169 -2.58 5.69 0.14
C SER A 169 -3.58 6.30 1.12
N ALA A 170 -4.18 5.44 1.93
CA ALA A 170 -5.15 5.81 2.94
C ALA A 170 -4.93 5.02 4.23
N PHE A 171 -5.18 5.63 5.36
CA PHE A 171 -5.59 4.88 6.54
C PHE A 171 -7.10 4.68 6.51
N VAL A 172 -7.56 3.60 7.14
CA VAL A 172 -8.95 3.17 7.08
C VAL A 172 -9.58 3.26 8.46
N GLU A 173 -10.64 4.05 8.56
CA GLU A 173 -11.50 4.08 9.74
C GLU A 173 -12.72 3.21 9.49
N CYS A 174 -12.99 2.29 10.41
CA CYS A 174 -14.11 1.35 10.36
C CYS A 174 -15.04 1.63 11.54
N ARG A 175 -16.32 1.88 11.29
CA ARG A 175 -17.31 2.15 12.32
C ARG A 175 -18.46 1.17 12.24
N ARG A 176 -18.74 0.45 13.33
CA ARG A 176 -19.98 -0.28 13.48
C ARG A 176 -21.06 0.68 14.01
N GLN A 177 -22.29 0.54 13.52
CA GLN A 177 -23.39 1.40 13.97
C GLN A 177 -23.47 1.43 15.52
N GLY A 178 -23.32 2.63 16.08
CA GLY A 178 -23.51 2.89 17.49
C GLY A 178 -22.30 3.31 18.31
N SER A 179 -21.03 3.33 17.77
CA SER A 179 -19.96 4.06 18.44
C SER A 179 -18.54 3.50 18.39
N HIS A 180 -18.29 2.27 17.99
CA HIS A 180 -16.91 1.72 18.08
C HIS A 180 -16.15 1.98 16.79
N ILE A 181 -15.06 2.75 16.87
CA ILE A 181 -14.18 3.07 15.72
C ILE A 181 -12.88 2.28 15.83
N THR A 182 -12.61 1.46 14.82
CA THR A 182 -11.34 0.77 14.62
C THR A 182 -10.59 1.44 13.47
N VAL A 183 -9.34 1.83 13.69
CA VAL A 183 -8.48 2.48 12.70
C VAL A 183 -7.34 1.54 12.29
N PHE A 184 -7.11 1.41 10.98
CA PHE A 184 -5.99 0.68 10.40
C PHE A 184 -5.11 1.68 9.64
N SER A 185 -3.87 1.86 10.08
CA SER A 185 -2.99 2.88 9.51
C SER A 185 -2.57 2.59 8.06
N GLY A 186 -2.52 1.32 7.66
CA GLY A 186 -1.68 0.96 6.52
C GLY A 186 -0.27 1.48 6.75
N ASP A 187 0.44 1.80 5.68
CA ASP A 187 1.75 2.46 5.76
C ASP A 187 1.57 3.98 5.76
N LEU A 188 2.25 4.64 6.69
CA LEU A 188 2.19 6.09 6.87
C LEU A 188 3.36 6.77 6.17
N GLY A 189 3.06 7.85 5.49
CA GLY A 189 4.06 8.71 4.87
C GLY A 189 4.69 9.69 5.86
N ALA A 190 5.69 10.39 5.39
CA ALA A 190 6.35 11.44 6.15
C ALA A 190 5.61 12.78 6.01
N ALA A 191 5.66 13.59 7.06
CA ALA A 191 5.06 14.91 7.06
C ALA A 191 5.70 15.87 6.03
N ASP A 192 6.96 15.61 5.66
CA ASP A 192 7.79 16.42 4.76
C ASP A 192 8.05 15.73 3.41
N ALA A 193 7.13 14.86 2.94
CA ALA A 193 7.25 14.24 1.62
C ALA A 193 7.18 15.31 0.52
N PRO A 194 8.03 15.22 -0.56
CA PRO A 194 8.13 16.30 -1.54
C PRO A 194 6.93 16.41 -2.48
N ILE A 195 6.19 15.34 -2.68
CA ILE A 195 5.14 15.27 -3.71
C ILE A 195 3.75 15.10 -3.08
N LEU A 196 3.67 14.41 -1.94
CA LEU A 196 2.39 14.05 -1.33
C LEU A 196 2.07 14.94 -0.12
N PRO A 197 0.80 15.24 0.13
CA PRO A 197 0.40 15.87 1.37
C PRO A 197 0.71 14.96 2.57
N PRO A 198 0.98 15.53 3.74
CA PRO A 198 1.22 14.76 4.95
C PRO A 198 0.03 13.85 5.31
N PRO A 199 0.26 12.81 6.11
CA PRO A 199 -0.84 11.99 6.63
C PRO A 199 -1.77 12.85 7.50
N SER A 200 -3.07 12.59 7.40
CA SER A 200 -4.06 13.12 8.33
C SER A 200 -3.95 12.39 9.67
N SER A 201 -4.51 12.95 10.73
CA SER A 201 -4.65 12.25 12.00
C SER A 201 -6.11 11.81 12.18
N PRO A 202 -6.37 10.60 12.72
CA PRO A 202 -7.72 10.23 13.08
C PRO A 202 -8.22 11.15 14.21
N GLU A 203 -9.51 11.49 14.17
CA GLU A 203 -10.12 12.32 15.22
C GLU A 203 -10.31 11.54 16.52
N GLU A 204 -10.68 10.25 16.39
CA GLU A 204 -10.86 9.33 17.47
C GLU A 204 -10.63 7.88 17.04
N ALA A 205 -10.28 7.00 17.96
CA ALA A 205 -10.17 5.57 17.74
C ALA A 205 -10.33 4.82 19.06
N ASP A 206 -11.21 3.83 19.09
CA ASP A 206 -11.29 2.88 20.22
C ASP A 206 -10.23 1.79 20.10
N VAL A 207 -9.93 1.39 18.87
CA VAL A 207 -8.86 0.44 18.54
C VAL A 207 -8.03 1.00 17.40
N LEU A 208 -6.72 1.00 17.58
CA LEU A 208 -5.75 1.43 16.57
C LEU A 208 -4.81 0.28 16.22
N VAL A 209 -4.84 -0.15 14.95
CA VAL A 209 -3.86 -1.04 14.34
C VAL A 209 -2.89 -0.17 13.55
N ILE A 210 -1.67 -0.02 14.06
CA ILE A 210 -0.67 0.89 13.51
C ILE A 210 0.59 0.15 13.08
N GLU A 211 1.17 0.58 11.95
CA GLU A 211 2.47 0.09 11.50
C GLU A 211 3.58 0.43 12.50
N SER A 212 4.62 -0.38 12.51
CA SER A 212 5.83 -0.11 13.29
C SER A 212 7.10 -0.53 12.55
N THR A 213 7.14 -0.34 11.25
CA THR A 213 8.24 -0.72 10.35
C THR A 213 9.58 -0.17 10.84
N TYR A 214 9.60 1.06 11.29
CA TYR A 214 10.76 1.73 11.89
C TYR A 214 10.49 2.17 13.33
N GLY A 215 9.63 1.47 14.05
CA GLY A 215 9.23 1.83 15.41
C GLY A 215 10.36 1.78 16.45
N ASP A 216 11.49 1.15 16.11
CA ASP A 216 12.68 0.99 16.94
C ASP A 216 13.76 2.07 16.71
N ARG A 217 13.54 3.03 15.79
CA ARG A 217 14.59 3.99 15.41
C ARG A 217 14.03 5.32 14.92
N LEU A 218 14.86 6.34 15.06
CA LEU A 218 14.62 7.64 14.46
C LEU A 218 15.28 7.70 13.07
N HIS A 219 14.57 8.26 12.11
CA HIS A 219 15.17 8.60 10.82
C HIS A 219 16.16 9.75 10.98
N GLU A 220 17.25 9.70 10.22
CA GLU A 220 18.15 10.85 10.09
C GLU A 220 17.39 12.07 9.53
N GLY A 221 17.82 13.27 9.95
CA GLY A 221 17.18 14.52 9.52
C GLY A 221 17.03 14.61 7.99
N ARG A 222 15.81 14.81 7.55
CA ARG A 222 15.46 14.85 6.13
C ARG A 222 15.74 16.20 5.50
N GLU A 223 15.95 17.23 6.30
CA GLU A 223 16.22 18.61 5.87
C GLU A 223 17.39 18.73 4.91
N ALA A 224 18.42 17.88 5.07
CA ALA A 224 19.59 17.87 4.22
C ALA A 224 19.60 16.77 3.14
N ARG A 225 18.50 16.04 2.93
CA ARG A 225 18.51 14.86 2.02
C ARG A 225 18.84 15.23 0.59
N GLN A 226 18.29 16.33 0.09
CA GLN A 226 18.54 16.82 -1.26
C GLN A 226 20.00 17.28 -1.43
N ALA A 227 20.54 18.01 -0.46
CA ALA A 227 21.95 18.41 -0.47
C ALA A 227 22.90 17.19 -0.38
N ARG A 228 22.54 16.17 0.39
CA ARG A 228 23.30 14.91 0.45
C ARG A 228 23.26 14.16 -0.88
N LEU A 229 22.08 14.08 -1.54
CA LEU A 229 21.93 13.46 -2.86
C LEU A 229 22.80 14.20 -3.89
N GLU A 230 22.74 15.52 -3.91
CA GLU A 230 23.56 16.36 -4.79
C GLU A 230 25.05 16.13 -4.54
N ALA A 231 25.52 16.16 -3.31
CA ALA A 231 26.91 15.89 -2.94
C ALA A 231 27.39 14.48 -3.33
N MET A 232 26.51 13.48 -3.21
CA MET A 232 26.78 12.10 -3.66
C MET A 232 26.93 12.04 -5.18
N LEU A 233 26.04 12.69 -5.94
CA LEU A 233 26.12 12.77 -7.39
C LEU A 233 27.42 13.43 -7.86
N VAL A 234 27.73 14.60 -7.30
CA VAL A 234 28.97 15.33 -7.61
C VAL A 234 30.19 14.44 -7.39
N ARG A 235 30.27 13.76 -6.23
CA ARG A 235 31.39 12.88 -5.92
C ARG A 235 31.49 11.67 -6.84
N ALA A 236 30.35 11.03 -7.14
CA ALA A 236 30.31 9.80 -7.92
C ALA A 236 30.52 10.05 -9.41
N LEU A 237 30.14 11.21 -9.93
CA LEU A 237 30.27 11.56 -11.35
C LEU A 237 31.59 12.28 -11.69
N LYS A 238 32.44 12.51 -10.70
CA LYS A 238 33.73 13.19 -10.88
C LYS A 238 34.63 12.49 -11.90
N ASP A 239 34.56 11.18 -11.98
CA ASP A 239 35.31 10.32 -12.92
C ASP A 239 34.49 9.92 -14.14
N ARG A 240 33.34 10.56 -14.38
CA ARG A 240 32.37 10.22 -15.45
C ARG A 240 31.79 8.82 -15.33
N GLY A 241 31.73 8.29 -14.11
CA GLY A 241 31.10 7.00 -13.81
C GLY A 241 29.58 7.04 -13.92
N THR A 242 28.95 5.90 -13.59
CA THR A 242 27.49 5.74 -13.55
C THR A 242 27.03 5.60 -12.10
N VAL A 243 25.95 6.29 -11.75
CA VAL A 243 25.29 6.15 -10.44
C VAL A 243 24.07 5.24 -10.59
N LEU A 244 24.03 4.15 -9.83
CA LEU A 244 22.91 3.23 -9.78
C LEU A 244 22.13 3.48 -8.48
N ILE A 245 20.84 3.80 -8.61
CA ILE A 245 19.96 4.08 -7.47
C ILE A 245 18.81 3.07 -7.47
N PRO A 246 18.83 2.03 -6.62
CA PRO A 246 17.70 1.12 -6.50
C PRO A 246 16.53 1.83 -5.82
N ALA A 247 15.33 1.71 -6.40
CA ALA A 247 14.12 2.29 -5.85
C ALA A 247 12.90 1.43 -6.19
N PHE A 248 11.90 1.44 -5.32
CA PHE A 248 10.61 0.82 -5.63
C PHE A 248 9.93 1.54 -6.79
N SER A 249 9.23 0.79 -7.64
CA SER A 249 8.63 1.29 -8.88
C SER A 249 7.55 2.35 -8.65
N ILE A 250 6.88 2.32 -7.50
CA ILE A 250 5.85 3.29 -7.10
C ILE A 250 6.23 3.97 -5.77
N GLY A 251 6.05 5.28 -5.72
CA GLY A 251 6.38 6.15 -4.58
C GLY A 251 7.82 6.66 -4.64
N ARG A 252 8.79 5.86 -4.23
CA ARG A 252 10.19 6.28 -4.10
C ARG A 252 10.85 6.69 -5.41
N THR A 253 10.54 6.04 -6.53
CA THR A 253 11.06 6.42 -7.85
C THR A 253 10.60 7.82 -8.24
N GLN A 254 9.33 8.14 -8.08
CA GLN A 254 8.78 9.44 -8.42
C GLN A 254 9.34 10.56 -7.54
N GLU A 255 9.49 10.30 -6.23
CA GLU A 255 10.17 11.25 -5.33
C GLU A 255 11.61 11.53 -5.75
N LEU A 256 12.38 10.47 -6.08
CA LEU A 256 13.77 10.63 -6.55
C LEU A 256 13.85 11.43 -7.85
N LEU A 257 12.98 11.15 -8.82
CA LEU A 257 12.94 11.90 -10.07
C LEU A 257 12.64 13.38 -9.83
N TYR A 258 11.70 13.69 -8.94
CA TYR A 258 11.39 15.06 -8.54
C TYR A 258 12.61 15.77 -7.90
N GLU A 259 13.26 15.12 -6.95
CA GLU A 259 14.47 15.68 -6.29
C GLU A 259 15.63 15.86 -7.27
N LEU A 260 15.84 14.90 -8.18
CA LEU A 260 16.87 14.99 -9.22
C LEU A 260 16.58 16.13 -10.20
N GLU A 261 15.33 16.28 -10.61
CA GLU A 261 14.93 17.37 -11.51
C GLU A 261 15.20 18.74 -10.88
N ASP A 262 14.89 18.94 -9.61
CA ASP A 262 15.18 20.17 -8.90
C ASP A 262 16.69 20.42 -8.74
N ILE A 263 17.48 19.40 -8.43
CA ILE A 263 18.96 19.50 -8.38
C ILE A 263 19.51 19.92 -9.75
N LEU A 264 19.06 19.27 -10.83
CA LEU A 264 19.49 19.60 -12.18
C LEU A 264 19.10 21.04 -12.56
N HIS A 265 17.86 21.45 -12.23
CA HIS A 265 17.38 22.79 -12.53
C HIS A 265 18.20 23.88 -11.84
N ARG A 266 18.47 23.72 -10.55
CA ARG A 266 19.29 24.68 -9.76
C ARG A 266 20.74 24.77 -10.24
N ASN A 267 21.29 23.67 -10.73
CA ASN A 267 22.69 23.62 -11.11
C ASN A 267 22.94 23.89 -12.62
N ARG A 268 21.91 24.05 -13.44
CA ARG A 268 22.07 24.29 -14.90
C ARG A 268 22.96 25.46 -15.27
N GLN A 269 23.02 26.48 -14.42
CA GLN A 269 23.80 27.70 -14.65
C GLN A 269 24.94 27.87 -13.65
N SER A 270 25.21 26.83 -12.84
CA SER A 270 26.21 26.88 -11.80
C SER A 270 27.59 26.52 -12.38
N ALA A 271 28.53 27.43 -12.29
CA ALA A 271 29.95 27.16 -12.56
C ALA A 271 30.66 26.41 -11.44
N MET A 272 29.93 25.99 -10.39
CA MET A 272 30.51 25.44 -9.16
C MET A 272 31.16 24.06 -9.34
N HIS A 273 30.83 23.37 -10.43
CA HIS A 273 31.37 22.04 -10.75
C HIS A 273 31.68 21.91 -12.25
N ASP A 274 32.73 22.59 -12.71
CA ASP A 274 33.13 22.68 -14.12
C ASP A 274 33.37 21.32 -14.80
N PHE A 275 33.52 20.25 -14.05
CA PHE A 275 33.72 18.90 -14.59
C PHE A 275 32.40 18.17 -14.91
N LEU A 276 31.26 18.69 -14.46
CA LEU A 276 29.95 18.05 -14.61
C LEU A 276 28.98 19.00 -15.33
N ASP A 277 28.61 18.60 -16.53
CA ASP A 277 27.54 19.28 -17.28
C ASP A 277 26.16 18.79 -16.79
N TRP A 278 25.58 19.52 -15.88
CA TRP A 278 24.27 19.24 -15.31
C TRP A 278 23.15 19.26 -16.36
N SER A 279 23.31 20.01 -17.44
CA SER A 279 22.31 20.10 -18.50
C SER A 279 22.28 18.87 -19.41
N ALA A 280 23.41 18.15 -19.48
CA ALA A 280 23.60 16.97 -20.31
C ALA A 280 23.58 15.65 -19.51
N LEU A 281 23.37 15.70 -18.19
CA LEU A 281 23.34 14.51 -17.34
C LEU A 281 22.14 13.63 -17.67
N PRO A 282 22.33 12.42 -18.23
CA PRO A 282 21.21 11.54 -18.54
C PRO A 282 20.66 10.86 -17.28
N ILE A 283 19.35 10.85 -17.13
CA ILE A 283 18.64 10.04 -16.13
C ILE A 283 17.93 8.93 -16.87
N VAL A 284 18.25 7.68 -16.53
CA VAL A 284 17.64 6.49 -17.14
C VAL A 284 16.78 5.78 -16.10
N LEU A 285 15.49 5.64 -16.40
CA LEU A 285 14.56 4.85 -15.62
C LEU A 285 14.46 3.44 -16.24
N ASP A 286 15.19 2.48 -15.67
CA ASP A 286 15.22 1.09 -16.14
C ASP A 286 14.21 0.23 -15.35
N SER A 287 12.92 0.52 -15.55
CA SER A 287 11.82 -0.23 -14.97
C SER A 287 10.55 -0.04 -15.81
N PRO A 288 10.08 -1.09 -16.51
CA PRO A 288 8.82 -1.00 -17.26
C PRO A 288 7.62 -0.63 -16.37
N LEU A 289 7.57 -1.14 -15.14
CA LEU A 289 6.50 -0.84 -14.20
C LEU A 289 6.59 0.61 -13.72
N ALA A 290 7.75 1.08 -13.30
CA ALA A 290 7.93 2.46 -12.86
C ALA A 290 7.61 3.47 -13.97
N SER A 291 7.95 3.17 -15.23
CA SER A 291 7.62 4.00 -16.40
C SER A 291 6.11 4.15 -16.65
N ARG A 292 5.29 3.21 -16.15
CA ARG A 292 3.81 3.31 -16.22
C ARG A 292 3.24 4.23 -15.14
N PHE A 293 4.02 4.56 -14.11
CA PHE A 293 3.61 5.41 -12.98
C PHE A 293 4.23 6.82 -13.03
N THR A 294 5.17 7.04 -13.94
CA THR A 294 5.86 8.31 -14.18
C THR A 294 5.30 8.99 -15.43
#